data_0fe8e040bd3ef7a2b9d9f55ccb64a030
#
_entry.id   0fe8e040bd3ef7a2b9d9f55ccb64a030
#
_cell.length_a   1.000
_cell.length_b   1.000
_cell.length_c   1.000
_cell.angle_alpha   90.00
_cell.angle_beta   90.00
_cell.angle_gamma   90.00
#
_symmetry.space_group_name_H-M   'P 1'
#
loop_
_entity.id
_entity.type
_entity.pdbx_description
1 polymer ?
#
loop_
_entity_poly.entity_id
_entity_poly.type
_entity_poly.pdbx_seq_one_letter_code
_entity_poly.pdbx_strand_id
1 'polypeptide(L)'
;NIKTSTGKHAWYYHRLEKLRDTLSASLLKVTDETTAGVLSSMLLGDKSYLDDEIKDLYQVSGISHILAISGLHISIVGMAFYRLLRKRRVSYTAAFICSAALILSYAVMTGNAVSTRRAVGMFILTMLAAALGRCTDMLNSLGIMVIYLLWDNPMVLGYAGFVFSVGAILAIGIVTPLMSEPKGEKFWASVSIQLPMLPVVAMNYYELPLFAVFVNLIVIPALPVVFISGLLASAAGCFGVMPGKLLVFPAFAVLKLYEVLCGLVMKLPGASVITGAPDGYRIFLFYAVMSGFLVAFSLKKRAIECGLKEKGQILYSVQRVVCTAVLLAILLVKPKTAAQLDILDVGQGDGIFYRFESGTCIFIDGGSSDRKQLGENVIMPFLKYNGIQGISYWFVSHADSDHISGLSEVIDSGYTIEHIVVAEAAAKEEAMEELIFKAKEAEIDVCLMSKGNSIEINDASGSRNTANEEADGIMCLYPGAADTASDRNDMCLVLKLTDGAFSGVFGGDISSEVEKELVKEF
;
A
#
# COMPACT_ATOMS: atom_id res chain seq x y z
N ASN A 1 -5.52 -16.08 -21.52
CA ASN A 1 -6.68 -15.85 -22.44
C ASN A 1 -6.19 -15.20 -23.72
N ILE A 2 -5.92 -16.01 -24.75
CA ILE A 2 -5.61 -15.53 -26.10
C ILE A 2 -6.94 -15.07 -26.72
N LYS A 3 -7.16 -13.76 -26.78
CA LYS A 3 -8.27 -13.19 -27.58
C LYS A 3 -7.80 -13.04 -29.01
N THR A 4 -8.16 -13.98 -29.86
CA THR A 4 -8.04 -13.82 -31.31
C THR A 4 -9.17 -12.93 -31.81
N SER A 5 -8.88 -11.67 -32.18
CA SER A 5 -9.82 -10.78 -32.82
C SER A 5 -9.40 -10.58 -34.27
N THR A 6 -10.21 -11.03 -35.19
CA THR A 6 -10.07 -10.82 -36.63
C THR A 6 -10.93 -9.63 -37.06
N GLY A 7 -10.39 -8.41 -37.08
CA GLY A 7 -11.12 -7.26 -37.56
C GLY A 7 -10.31 -5.97 -37.61
N LYS A 8 -10.80 -4.94 -38.36
CA LYS A 8 -10.17 -3.62 -38.49
C LYS A 8 -9.96 -2.91 -37.12
N HIS A 9 -10.73 -3.24 -36.07
CA HIS A 9 -10.53 -2.76 -34.72
C HIS A 9 -9.22 -3.25 -34.11
N ALA A 10 -8.82 -4.50 -34.37
CA ALA A 10 -7.56 -5.06 -33.90
C ALA A 10 -6.34 -4.29 -34.41
N TRP A 11 -6.38 -3.76 -35.62
CA TRP A 11 -5.27 -3.01 -36.22
C TRP A 11 -4.93 -1.73 -35.43
N TYR A 12 -5.93 -0.95 -35.03
CA TYR A 12 -5.71 0.30 -34.30
C TYR A 12 -5.14 0.04 -32.91
N TYR A 13 -5.72 -0.88 -32.16
CA TYR A 13 -5.20 -1.29 -30.84
C TYR A 13 -3.78 -1.84 -30.93
N HIS A 14 -3.50 -2.71 -31.89
CA HIS A 14 -2.17 -3.27 -32.09
C HIS A 14 -1.13 -2.19 -32.45
N ARG A 15 -1.50 -1.17 -33.20
CA ARG A 15 -0.60 -0.04 -33.52
C ARG A 15 -0.28 0.79 -32.28
N LEU A 16 -1.25 1.05 -31.43
CA LEU A 16 -1.04 1.80 -30.18
C LEU A 16 -0.22 0.97 -29.17
N GLU A 17 -0.47 -0.31 -29.08
CA GLU A 17 0.33 -1.24 -28.27
C GLU A 17 1.79 -1.27 -28.73
N LYS A 18 2.02 -1.46 -30.03
CA LYS A 18 3.37 -1.41 -30.61
C LYS A 18 4.05 -0.05 -30.38
N LEU A 19 3.30 1.05 -30.42
CA LEU A 19 3.83 2.37 -30.10
C LEU A 19 4.23 2.45 -28.62
N ARG A 20 3.38 1.98 -27.71
CA ARG A 20 3.69 1.91 -26.28
C ARG A 20 4.98 1.12 -26.04
N ASP A 21 5.08 -0.10 -26.59
CA ASP A 21 6.23 -0.98 -26.41
C ASP A 21 7.52 -0.36 -26.99
N THR A 22 7.40 0.34 -28.15
CA THR A 22 8.53 1.07 -28.74
C THR A 22 8.99 2.23 -27.85
N LEU A 23 8.06 2.97 -27.24
CA LEU A 23 8.36 4.07 -26.33
C LEU A 23 8.95 3.56 -25.00
N SER A 24 8.43 2.45 -24.46
CA SER A 24 8.95 1.79 -23.26
C SER A 24 10.37 1.26 -23.50
N ALA A 25 10.61 0.55 -24.59
CA ALA A 25 11.95 0.08 -24.99
C ALA A 25 12.93 1.23 -25.25
N SER A 26 12.45 2.38 -25.68
CA SER A 26 13.26 3.59 -25.83
C SER A 26 13.73 4.13 -24.48
N LEU A 27 12.88 4.13 -23.45
CA LEU A 27 13.26 4.55 -22.09
C LEU A 27 14.37 3.67 -21.51
N LEU A 28 14.29 2.36 -21.68
CA LEU A 28 15.33 1.42 -21.25
C LEU A 28 16.70 1.65 -21.90
N LYS A 29 16.75 2.30 -23.07
CA LYS A 29 18.01 2.64 -23.75
C LYS A 29 18.62 3.95 -23.30
N VAL A 30 17.82 4.87 -22.74
CA VAL A 30 18.26 6.26 -22.44
C VAL A 30 18.45 6.52 -20.95
N THR A 31 18.00 5.63 -20.08
CA THR A 31 18.21 5.75 -18.62
C THR A 31 18.41 4.36 -17.99
N ASP A 32 18.66 4.31 -16.68
CA ASP A 32 18.75 3.06 -15.89
C ASP A 32 17.39 2.34 -15.82
N GLU A 33 17.42 1.05 -15.53
CA GLU A 33 16.25 0.17 -15.52
C GLU A 33 15.17 0.63 -14.53
N THR A 34 15.57 1.01 -13.31
CA THR A 34 14.69 1.51 -12.25
C THR A 34 13.94 2.77 -12.70
N THR A 35 14.66 3.78 -13.18
CA THR A 35 14.06 5.02 -13.70
C THR A 35 13.18 4.76 -14.91
N ALA A 36 13.60 3.87 -15.82
CA ALA A 36 12.82 3.49 -17.00
C ALA A 36 11.51 2.80 -16.60
N GLY A 37 11.55 1.89 -15.61
CA GLY A 37 10.37 1.21 -15.06
C GLY A 37 9.36 2.18 -14.47
N VAL A 38 9.82 3.13 -13.65
CA VAL A 38 8.97 4.18 -13.07
C VAL A 38 8.36 5.06 -14.19
N LEU A 39 9.16 5.53 -15.13
CA LEU A 39 8.68 6.35 -16.25
C LEU A 39 7.71 5.58 -17.15
N SER A 40 7.96 4.31 -17.46
CA SER A 40 7.06 3.46 -18.26
C SER A 40 5.72 3.28 -17.56
N SER A 41 5.72 3.04 -16.25
CA SER A 41 4.49 2.95 -15.45
C SER A 41 3.69 4.26 -15.46
N MET A 42 4.35 5.40 -15.21
CA MET A 42 3.72 6.71 -15.11
C MET A 42 3.23 7.27 -16.45
N LEU A 43 4.00 7.06 -17.53
CA LEU A 43 3.73 7.66 -18.84
C LEU A 43 2.90 6.75 -19.75
N LEU A 44 3.17 5.46 -19.72
CA LEU A 44 2.67 4.48 -20.67
C LEU A 44 1.71 3.46 -20.04
N GLY A 45 1.62 3.44 -18.71
CA GLY A 45 0.83 2.46 -17.96
C GLY A 45 1.42 1.05 -17.99
N ASP A 46 2.68 0.92 -18.41
CA ASP A 46 3.41 -0.34 -18.49
C ASP A 46 4.20 -0.56 -17.19
N LYS A 47 3.78 -1.55 -16.41
CA LYS A 47 4.37 -1.90 -15.11
C LYS A 47 5.34 -3.07 -15.19
N SER A 48 5.62 -3.60 -16.38
CA SER A 48 6.44 -4.82 -16.56
C SER A 48 7.89 -4.64 -16.09
N TYR A 49 8.37 -3.40 -16.04
CA TYR A 49 9.74 -3.05 -15.64
C TYR A 49 9.78 -2.29 -14.31
N LEU A 50 8.65 -2.23 -13.61
CA LEU A 50 8.59 -1.54 -12.32
C LEU A 50 9.17 -2.45 -11.24
N ASP A 51 10.19 -1.97 -10.57
CA ASP A 51 10.83 -2.61 -9.43
C ASP A 51 9.86 -2.64 -8.23
N ASP A 52 9.71 -3.81 -7.60
CA ASP A 52 8.84 -3.98 -6.44
C ASP A 52 9.37 -3.21 -5.23
N GLU A 53 10.68 -3.09 -5.01
CA GLU A 53 11.25 -2.27 -3.94
C GLU A 53 10.85 -0.79 -4.08
N ILE A 54 10.91 -0.24 -5.28
CA ILE A 54 10.49 1.14 -5.55
C ILE A 54 8.98 1.32 -5.36
N LYS A 55 8.20 0.34 -5.78
CA LYS A 55 6.74 0.36 -5.59
C LYS A 55 6.38 0.39 -4.11
N ASP A 56 7.04 -0.43 -3.28
CA ASP A 56 6.83 -0.47 -1.84
C ASP A 56 7.35 0.79 -1.14
N LEU A 57 8.52 1.28 -1.52
CA LEU A 57 9.06 2.57 -1.05
C LEU A 57 8.06 3.71 -1.27
N TYR A 58 7.46 3.78 -2.47
CA TYR A 58 6.47 4.81 -2.80
C TYR A 58 5.14 4.59 -2.10
N GLN A 59 4.75 3.32 -1.83
CA GLN A 59 3.54 2.99 -1.08
C GLN A 59 3.66 3.43 0.37
N VAL A 60 4.71 3.02 1.07
CA VAL A 60 4.97 3.38 2.47
C VAL A 60 5.13 4.89 2.65
N SER A 61 5.71 5.59 1.65
CA SER A 61 5.83 7.05 1.65
C SER A 61 4.55 7.80 1.24
N GLY A 62 3.49 7.08 0.80
CA GLY A 62 2.19 7.66 0.43
C GLY A 62 2.17 8.37 -0.92
N ILE A 63 3.08 8.01 -1.84
CA ILE A 63 3.16 8.57 -3.20
C ILE A 63 2.91 7.56 -4.31
N SER A 64 2.50 6.33 -3.99
CA SER A 64 2.21 5.27 -4.98
C SER A 64 1.23 5.70 -6.09
N HIS A 65 0.38 6.69 -5.81
CA HIS A 65 -0.57 7.24 -6.79
C HIS A 65 0.09 7.89 -8.01
N ILE A 66 1.39 8.26 -7.94
CA ILE A 66 2.13 8.80 -9.10
C ILE A 66 2.46 7.73 -10.13
N LEU A 67 2.58 6.45 -9.71
CA LEU A 67 2.80 5.31 -10.60
C LEU A 67 1.59 4.97 -11.47
N ALA A 68 0.42 5.49 -11.12
CA ALA A 68 -0.79 5.30 -11.90
C ALA A 68 -1.06 6.53 -12.78
N ILE A 69 -1.61 6.30 -13.96
CA ILE A 69 -2.04 7.39 -14.83
C ILE A 69 -3.21 8.12 -14.20
N SER A 70 -2.98 9.38 -13.85
CA SER A 70 -3.91 10.22 -13.13
C SER A 70 -4.56 11.30 -14.02
N GLY A 71 -5.57 11.96 -13.47
CA GLY A 71 -6.18 13.13 -14.12
C GLY A 71 -5.20 14.26 -14.42
N LEU A 72 -4.13 14.39 -13.62
CA LEU A 72 -3.08 15.37 -13.88
C LEU A 72 -2.31 15.05 -15.18
N HIS A 73 -1.94 13.79 -15.40
CA HIS A 73 -1.27 13.34 -16.62
C HIS A 73 -2.11 13.62 -17.88
N ILE A 74 -3.39 13.24 -17.85
CA ILE A 74 -4.34 13.52 -18.92
C ILE A 74 -4.47 15.03 -19.17
N SER A 75 -4.56 15.82 -18.11
CA SER A 75 -4.68 17.27 -18.21
C SER A 75 -3.42 17.92 -18.78
N ILE A 76 -2.23 17.45 -18.41
CA ILE A 76 -0.96 17.97 -18.95
C ILE A 76 -0.93 17.73 -20.47
N VAL A 77 -1.13 16.50 -20.94
CA VAL A 77 -1.09 16.16 -22.37
C VAL A 77 -2.20 16.90 -23.14
N GLY A 78 -3.43 16.74 -22.69
CA GLY A 78 -4.60 17.27 -23.40
C GLY A 78 -4.64 18.79 -23.42
N MET A 79 -4.40 19.42 -22.26
CA MET A 79 -4.46 20.88 -22.18
C MET A 79 -3.27 21.56 -22.87
N ALA A 80 -2.06 20.97 -22.77
CA ALA A 80 -0.89 21.49 -23.48
C ALA A 80 -1.15 21.46 -25.00
N PHE A 81 -1.65 20.34 -25.52
CA PHE A 81 -1.96 20.20 -26.94
C PHE A 81 -3.09 21.14 -27.39
N TYR A 82 -4.19 21.22 -26.61
CA TYR A 82 -5.27 22.15 -26.86
C TYR A 82 -4.79 23.60 -26.91
N ARG A 83 -4.01 24.04 -25.92
CA ARG A 83 -3.44 25.39 -25.86
C ARG A 83 -2.51 25.68 -27.04
N LEU A 84 -1.72 24.68 -27.45
CA LEU A 84 -0.85 24.80 -28.63
C LEU A 84 -1.66 25.06 -29.91
N LEU A 85 -2.73 24.30 -30.14
CA LEU A 85 -3.65 24.50 -31.29
C LEU A 85 -4.30 25.88 -31.23
N ARG A 86 -4.78 26.31 -30.06
CA ARG A 86 -5.37 27.64 -29.86
C ARG A 86 -4.36 28.77 -30.11
N LYS A 87 -3.11 28.58 -29.67
CA LYS A 87 -2.01 29.54 -29.99
C LYS A 87 -1.73 29.63 -31.48
N ARG A 88 -1.95 28.55 -32.22
CA ARG A 88 -1.86 28.48 -33.69
C ARG A 88 -3.15 28.98 -34.39
N ARG A 89 -4.07 29.60 -33.65
CA ARG A 89 -5.35 30.16 -34.15
C ARG A 89 -6.32 29.11 -34.75
N VAL A 90 -6.14 27.82 -34.40
CA VAL A 90 -7.12 26.77 -34.76
C VAL A 90 -8.46 27.06 -34.08
N SER A 91 -9.58 26.83 -34.75
CA SER A 91 -10.92 27.07 -34.20
C SER A 91 -11.16 26.27 -32.90
N TYR A 92 -12.06 26.73 -32.03
CA TYR A 92 -12.37 26.03 -30.76
C TYR A 92 -12.85 24.60 -31.01
N THR A 93 -13.74 24.41 -31.99
CA THR A 93 -14.29 23.09 -32.34
C THR A 93 -13.20 22.14 -32.87
N ALA A 94 -12.36 22.61 -33.82
CA ALA A 94 -11.28 21.78 -34.34
C ALA A 94 -10.23 21.44 -33.28
N ALA A 95 -9.85 22.42 -32.44
CA ALA A 95 -8.93 22.19 -31.30
C ALA A 95 -9.50 21.16 -30.30
N PHE A 96 -10.82 21.24 -30.02
CA PHE A 96 -11.53 20.25 -29.19
C PHE A 96 -11.46 18.86 -29.84
N ILE A 97 -11.86 18.70 -31.10
CA ILE A 97 -11.89 17.38 -31.77
C ILE A 97 -10.49 16.76 -31.81
N CYS A 98 -9.47 17.52 -32.21
CA CYS A 98 -8.09 17.02 -32.25
C CYS A 98 -7.56 16.63 -30.86
N SER A 99 -7.84 17.43 -29.81
CA SER A 99 -7.40 17.11 -28.45
C SER A 99 -8.16 15.94 -27.87
N ALA A 100 -9.44 15.80 -28.12
CA ALA A 100 -10.24 14.65 -27.70
C ALA A 100 -9.73 13.35 -28.35
N ALA A 101 -9.45 13.40 -29.68
CA ALA A 101 -8.90 12.25 -30.41
C ALA A 101 -7.53 11.83 -29.87
N LEU A 102 -6.64 12.79 -29.57
CA LEU A 102 -5.33 12.53 -28.97
C LEU A 102 -5.47 11.85 -27.60
N ILE A 103 -6.30 12.40 -26.72
CA ILE A 103 -6.45 11.88 -25.35
C ILE A 103 -7.17 10.53 -25.34
N LEU A 104 -8.14 10.28 -26.21
CA LEU A 104 -8.74 8.96 -26.37
C LEU A 104 -7.73 7.93 -26.84
N SER A 105 -6.88 8.28 -27.83
CA SER A 105 -5.80 7.41 -28.30
C SER A 105 -4.80 7.12 -27.18
N TYR A 106 -4.42 8.13 -26.41
CA TYR A 106 -3.53 7.99 -25.27
C TYR A 106 -4.14 7.09 -24.17
N ALA A 107 -5.43 7.25 -23.86
CA ALA A 107 -6.13 6.38 -22.90
C ALA A 107 -6.13 4.90 -23.34
N VAL A 108 -6.36 4.65 -24.62
CA VAL A 108 -6.31 3.28 -25.18
C VAL A 108 -4.89 2.72 -25.10
N MET A 109 -3.88 3.50 -25.47
CA MET A 109 -2.47 3.10 -25.42
C MET A 109 -2.04 2.71 -24.00
N THR A 110 -2.56 3.39 -22.99
CA THR A 110 -2.18 3.23 -21.58
C THR A 110 -3.05 2.21 -20.81
N GLY A 111 -3.82 1.36 -21.50
CA GLY A 111 -4.61 0.28 -20.91
C GLY A 111 -5.99 0.66 -20.39
N ASN A 112 -6.43 1.91 -20.61
CA ASN A 112 -7.81 2.36 -20.36
C ASN A 112 -8.36 2.09 -18.95
N ALA A 113 -7.50 2.26 -17.92
CA ALA A 113 -7.89 2.08 -16.52
C ALA A 113 -9.09 2.97 -16.13
N VAL A 114 -9.82 2.59 -15.08
CA VAL A 114 -11.02 3.32 -14.62
C VAL A 114 -10.71 4.78 -14.30
N SER A 115 -9.58 5.06 -13.63
CA SER A 115 -9.10 6.40 -13.35
C SER A 115 -8.83 7.21 -14.62
N THR A 116 -8.24 6.56 -15.63
CA THR A 116 -7.97 7.16 -16.95
C THR A 116 -9.27 7.48 -17.68
N ARG A 117 -10.23 6.54 -17.74
CA ARG A 117 -11.55 6.76 -18.39
C ARG A 117 -12.28 7.95 -17.77
N ARG A 118 -12.30 8.05 -16.43
CA ARG A 118 -12.89 9.19 -15.73
C ARG A 118 -12.19 10.51 -16.11
N ALA A 119 -10.86 10.54 -16.07
CA ALA A 119 -10.08 11.74 -16.35
C ALA A 119 -10.28 12.22 -17.80
N VAL A 120 -10.29 11.30 -18.75
CA VAL A 120 -10.57 11.58 -20.18
C VAL A 120 -11.99 12.13 -20.36
N GLY A 121 -13.00 11.50 -19.76
CA GLY A 121 -14.38 11.97 -19.86
C GLY A 121 -14.56 13.37 -19.27
N MET A 122 -13.99 13.64 -18.09
CA MET A 122 -14.02 14.99 -17.51
C MET A 122 -13.28 16.02 -18.37
N PHE A 123 -12.14 15.65 -18.97
CA PHE A 123 -11.42 16.51 -19.90
C PHE A 123 -12.29 16.81 -21.13
N ILE A 124 -12.92 15.81 -21.74
CA ILE A 124 -13.81 15.98 -22.89
C ILE A 124 -14.99 16.89 -22.54
N LEU A 125 -15.65 16.69 -21.40
CA LEU A 125 -16.74 17.56 -20.93
C LEU A 125 -16.28 19.00 -20.76
N THR A 126 -15.10 19.22 -20.20
CA THR A 126 -14.52 20.56 -20.03
C THR A 126 -14.24 21.24 -21.36
N MET A 127 -13.66 20.52 -22.33
CA MET A 127 -13.35 21.06 -23.66
C MET A 127 -14.61 21.27 -24.49
N LEU A 128 -15.59 20.39 -24.38
CA LEU A 128 -16.89 20.52 -25.03
C LEU A 128 -17.63 21.78 -24.54
N ALA A 129 -17.66 22.00 -23.22
CA ALA A 129 -18.26 23.20 -22.67
C ALA A 129 -17.55 24.48 -23.16
N ALA A 130 -16.22 24.49 -23.20
CA ALA A 130 -15.44 25.59 -23.75
C ALA A 130 -15.75 25.83 -25.23
N ALA A 131 -15.92 24.76 -26.02
CA ALA A 131 -16.32 24.87 -27.45
C ALA A 131 -17.73 25.41 -27.62
N LEU A 132 -18.64 25.13 -26.68
CA LEU A 132 -20.02 25.64 -26.67
C LEU A 132 -20.17 27.01 -25.97
N GLY A 133 -19.08 27.63 -25.53
CA GLY A 133 -19.11 28.89 -24.79
C GLY A 133 -19.75 28.81 -23.41
N ARG A 134 -19.71 27.61 -22.77
CA ARG A 134 -20.27 27.34 -21.44
C ARG A 134 -19.16 27.17 -20.40
N CYS A 135 -19.50 27.50 -19.16
CA CYS A 135 -18.64 27.17 -18.01
C CYS A 135 -18.87 25.72 -17.56
N THR A 136 -17.80 25.04 -17.17
CA THR A 136 -17.88 23.71 -16.54
C THR A 136 -17.74 23.84 -15.03
N ASP A 137 -18.52 23.06 -14.31
CA ASP A 137 -18.31 22.76 -12.92
C ASP A 137 -17.67 21.38 -12.78
N MET A 138 -16.64 21.29 -11.92
CA MET A 138 -15.85 20.07 -11.75
C MET A 138 -16.68 18.94 -11.13
N LEU A 139 -17.54 19.28 -10.15
CA LEU A 139 -18.37 18.28 -9.45
C LEU A 139 -19.49 17.76 -10.34
N ASN A 140 -20.10 18.64 -11.17
CA ASN A 140 -21.09 18.22 -12.17
C ASN A 140 -20.48 17.30 -13.22
N SER A 141 -19.27 17.62 -13.70
CA SER A 141 -18.53 16.76 -14.63
C SER A 141 -18.17 15.42 -14.00
N LEU A 142 -17.80 15.41 -12.71
CA LEU A 142 -17.57 14.17 -11.96
C LEU A 142 -18.85 13.34 -11.85
N GLY A 143 -19.98 13.98 -11.48
CA GLY A 143 -21.28 13.29 -11.36
C GLY A 143 -21.68 12.59 -12.66
N ILE A 144 -21.56 13.26 -13.80
CA ILE A 144 -21.83 12.66 -15.13
C ILE A 144 -20.93 11.44 -15.36
N MET A 145 -19.64 11.55 -15.05
CA MET A 145 -18.69 10.44 -15.26
C MET A 145 -18.92 9.28 -14.30
N VAL A 146 -19.31 9.54 -13.05
CA VAL A 146 -19.67 8.50 -12.08
C VAL A 146 -20.91 7.74 -12.58
N ILE A 147 -21.95 8.42 -13.02
CA ILE A 147 -23.15 7.79 -13.59
C ILE A 147 -22.78 6.93 -14.80
N TYR A 148 -21.97 7.45 -15.73
CA TYR A 148 -21.51 6.72 -16.90
C TYR A 148 -20.73 5.44 -16.52
N LEU A 149 -19.78 5.54 -15.58
CA LEU A 149 -18.96 4.40 -15.19
C LEU A 149 -19.76 3.33 -14.45
N LEU A 150 -20.71 3.74 -13.60
CA LEU A 150 -21.60 2.82 -12.87
C LEU A 150 -22.62 2.15 -13.79
N TRP A 151 -23.06 2.84 -14.83
CA TRP A 151 -23.92 2.26 -15.86
C TRP A 151 -23.20 1.20 -16.69
N ASP A 152 -21.93 1.45 -17.02
CA ASP A 152 -21.08 0.52 -17.76
C ASP A 152 -20.73 -0.72 -16.92
N ASN A 153 -20.35 -0.53 -15.64
CA ASN A 153 -20.02 -1.61 -14.70
C ASN A 153 -20.26 -1.19 -13.24
N PRO A 154 -21.33 -1.65 -12.58
CA PRO A 154 -21.61 -1.33 -11.17
C PRO A 154 -20.51 -1.80 -10.19
N MET A 155 -19.77 -2.88 -10.52
CA MET A 155 -18.71 -3.43 -9.67
C MET A 155 -17.50 -2.49 -9.52
N VAL A 156 -17.45 -1.42 -10.31
CA VAL A 156 -16.40 -0.38 -10.20
C VAL A 156 -16.34 0.24 -8.80
N LEU A 157 -17.45 0.26 -8.06
CA LEU A 157 -17.49 0.73 -6.67
C LEU A 157 -16.51 0.01 -5.74
N GLY A 158 -16.24 -1.28 -5.99
CA GLY A 158 -15.26 -2.07 -5.23
C GLY A 158 -13.81 -1.86 -5.66
N TYR A 159 -13.54 -1.13 -6.73
CA TYR A 159 -12.18 -0.92 -7.20
C TYR A 159 -11.52 0.28 -6.51
N ALA A 160 -10.42 0.04 -5.80
CA ALA A 160 -9.66 1.08 -5.11
C ALA A 160 -9.35 2.29 -6.02
N GLY A 161 -8.94 2.05 -7.28
CA GLY A 161 -8.66 3.11 -8.25
C GLY A 161 -9.85 4.02 -8.57
N PHE A 162 -11.09 3.51 -8.52
CA PHE A 162 -12.29 4.32 -8.65
C PHE A 162 -12.51 5.17 -7.40
N VAL A 163 -12.48 4.54 -6.22
CA VAL A 163 -12.75 5.20 -4.94
C VAL A 163 -11.72 6.31 -4.66
N PHE A 164 -10.43 6.03 -4.83
CA PHE A 164 -9.37 7.04 -4.71
C PHE A 164 -9.55 8.19 -5.69
N SER A 165 -9.90 7.87 -6.92
CA SER A 165 -9.99 8.86 -7.99
C SER A 165 -11.20 9.78 -7.83
N VAL A 166 -12.36 9.25 -7.45
CA VAL A 166 -13.60 10.03 -7.18
C VAL A 166 -13.43 10.82 -5.88
N GLY A 167 -12.95 10.15 -4.83
CA GLY A 167 -12.75 10.77 -3.53
C GLY A 167 -11.77 11.95 -3.55
N ALA A 168 -10.67 11.85 -4.31
CA ALA A 168 -9.72 12.96 -4.47
C ALA A 168 -10.39 14.20 -5.09
N ILE A 169 -11.26 14.02 -6.10
CA ILE A 169 -11.97 15.16 -6.72
C ILE A 169 -13.02 15.74 -5.77
N LEU A 170 -13.74 14.90 -5.03
CA LEU A 170 -14.65 15.36 -3.98
C LEU A 170 -13.89 16.16 -2.91
N ALA A 171 -12.71 15.68 -2.50
CA ALA A 171 -11.86 16.39 -1.55
C ALA A 171 -11.44 17.77 -2.09
N ILE A 172 -10.98 17.84 -3.35
CA ILE A 172 -10.59 19.11 -4.00
C ILE A 172 -11.81 20.04 -4.14
N GLY A 173 -12.97 19.52 -4.52
CA GLY A 173 -14.17 20.34 -4.78
C GLY A 173 -14.92 20.79 -3.54
N ILE A 174 -14.90 20.00 -2.44
CA ILE A 174 -15.71 20.24 -1.24
C ILE A 174 -14.82 20.58 -0.04
N VAL A 175 -13.81 19.75 0.26
CA VAL A 175 -13.04 19.88 1.50
C VAL A 175 -12.01 21.00 1.41
N THR A 176 -11.25 21.04 0.29
CA THR A 176 -10.18 22.04 0.10
C THR A 176 -10.67 23.48 0.20
N PRO A 177 -11.79 23.90 -0.43
CA PRO A 177 -12.28 25.27 -0.30
C PRO A 177 -12.69 25.67 1.13
N LEU A 178 -12.99 24.69 1.97
CA LEU A 178 -13.37 24.92 3.38
C LEU A 178 -12.17 24.90 4.32
N MET A 179 -11.11 24.15 4.02
CA MET A 179 -9.94 23.99 4.88
C MET A 179 -8.74 24.87 4.48
N SER A 180 -8.64 25.30 3.22
CA SER A 180 -7.51 26.08 2.70
C SER A 180 -7.69 27.56 3.01
N GLU A 181 -6.60 28.19 3.47
CA GLU A 181 -6.50 29.64 3.72
C GLU A 181 -5.20 30.18 3.09
N PRO A 182 -5.10 31.51 2.79
CA PRO A 182 -3.90 32.09 2.21
C PRO A 182 -2.61 31.82 3.00
N LYS A 183 -2.70 31.76 4.33
CA LYS A 183 -1.57 31.38 5.19
C LYS A 183 -1.48 29.85 5.29
N GLY A 184 -0.43 29.27 4.66
CA GLY A 184 -0.24 27.81 4.63
C GLY A 184 -1.15 27.08 3.63
N GLU A 185 -1.60 27.76 2.59
CA GLU A 185 -2.52 27.23 1.57
C GLU A 185 -2.11 25.87 1.03
N LYS A 186 -0.85 25.72 0.61
CA LYS A 186 -0.34 24.47 0.04
C LYS A 186 -0.39 23.31 1.03
N PHE A 187 -0.01 23.55 2.29
CA PHE A 187 -0.04 22.53 3.33
C PHE A 187 -1.48 22.09 3.62
N TRP A 188 -2.39 23.04 3.89
CA TRP A 188 -3.78 22.71 4.17
C TRP A 188 -4.52 22.15 2.96
N ALA A 189 -4.14 22.53 1.75
CA ALA A 189 -4.63 21.88 0.53
C ALA A 189 -4.20 20.40 0.47
N SER A 190 -2.94 20.09 0.77
CA SER A 190 -2.46 18.70 0.84
C SER A 190 -3.20 17.90 1.91
N VAL A 191 -3.33 18.44 3.13
CA VAL A 191 -4.10 17.80 4.21
C VAL A 191 -5.56 17.57 3.81
N SER A 192 -6.22 18.58 3.23
CA SER A 192 -7.64 18.50 2.85
C SER A 192 -7.94 17.46 1.77
N ILE A 193 -6.96 17.11 0.94
CA ILE A 193 -7.10 16.07 -0.07
C ILE A 193 -6.84 14.69 0.55
N GLN A 194 -5.81 14.57 1.39
CA GLN A 194 -5.42 13.28 1.98
C GLN A 194 -6.37 12.83 3.09
N LEU A 195 -6.80 13.76 3.95
CA LEU A 195 -7.62 13.44 5.13
C LEU A 195 -8.88 12.62 4.81
N PRO A 196 -9.73 12.98 3.82
CA PRO A 196 -10.88 12.16 3.45
C PRO A 196 -10.53 10.79 2.87
N MET A 197 -9.28 10.61 2.41
CA MET A 197 -8.81 9.36 1.81
C MET A 197 -8.23 8.39 2.84
N LEU A 198 -7.93 8.83 4.07
CA LEU A 198 -7.31 7.97 5.08
C LEU A 198 -8.07 6.66 5.35
N PRO A 199 -9.41 6.63 5.52
CA PRO A 199 -10.11 5.36 5.70
C PRO A 199 -9.97 4.43 4.49
N VAL A 200 -9.97 4.99 3.28
CA VAL A 200 -9.82 4.22 2.03
C VAL A 200 -8.40 3.65 1.92
N VAL A 201 -7.38 4.43 2.33
CA VAL A 201 -5.98 3.97 2.41
C VAL A 201 -5.88 2.83 3.42
N ALA A 202 -6.40 3.01 4.64
CA ALA A 202 -6.40 1.99 5.68
C ALA A 202 -7.13 0.70 5.27
N MET A 203 -8.22 0.79 4.50
CA MET A 203 -8.94 -0.39 3.99
C MET A 203 -8.19 -1.17 2.91
N ASN A 204 -7.34 -0.50 2.13
CA ASN A 204 -6.67 -1.13 0.98
C ASN A 204 -5.22 -1.54 1.28
N TYR A 205 -4.55 -0.80 2.15
CA TYR A 205 -3.13 -1.01 2.48
C TYR A 205 -2.91 -1.40 3.94
N TYR A 206 -3.94 -1.28 4.79
CA TYR A 206 -3.91 -1.59 6.23
C TYR A 206 -2.89 -0.78 7.03
N GLU A 207 -2.32 0.25 6.40
CA GLU A 207 -1.32 1.14 6.97
C GLU A 207 -1.55 2.60 6.54
N LEU A 208 -1.10 3.54 7.34
CA LEU A 208 -1.22 4.97 7.08
C LEU A 208 0.17 5.63 7.01
N PRO A 209 0.55 6.22 5.86
CA PRO A 209 1.77 6.98 5.72
C PRO A 209 1.62 8.37 6.34
N LEU A 210 2.08 8.56 7.58
CA LEU A 210 1.84 9.81 8.32
C LEU A 210 2.57 11.01 7.71
N PHE A 211 3.71 10.81 7.06
CA PHE A 211 4.50 11.88 6.44
C PHE A 211 4.11 12.17 4.99
N ALA A 212 3.13 11.46 4.42
CA ALA A 212 2.68 11.63 3.04
C ALA A 212 2.31 13.08 2.69
N VAL A 213 1.76 13.85 3.63
CA VAL A 213 1.44 15.27 3.41
C VAL A 213 2.68 16.07 3.03
N PHE A 214 3.79 15.87 3.74
CA PHE A 214 5.04 16.60 3.50
C PHE A 214 5.72 16.14 2.21
N VAL A 215 5.74 14.82 1.97
CA VAL A 215 6.30 14.24 0.74
C VAL A 215 5.55 14.78 -0.49
N ASN A 216 4.23 14.81 -0.45
CA ASN A 216 3.39 15.29 -1.54
C ASN A 216 3.52 16.79 -1.82
N LEU A 217 3.90 17.59 -0.84
CA LEU A 217 4.21 19.02 -1.07
C LEU A 217 5.41 19.24 -2.01
N ILE A 218 6.33 18.27 -2.07
CA ILE A 218 7.52 18.31 -2.93
C ILE A 218 7.23 17.55 -4.24
N VAL A 219 6.66 16.37 -4.14
CA VAL A 219 6.46 15.43 -5.25
C VAL A 219 5.45 15.97 -6.27
N ILE A 220 4.28 16.44 -5.83
CA ILE A 220 3.22 16.88 -6.76
C ILE A 220 3.64 18.09 -7.63
N PRO A 221 4.28 19.15 -7.11
CA PRO A 221 4.73 20.26 -7.94
C PRO A 221 5.83 19.89 -8.95
N ALA A 222 6.67 18.91 -8.65
CA ALA A 222 7.74 18.48 -9.55
C ALA A 222 7.28 17.45 -10.60
N LEU A 223 6.13 16.80 -10.39
CA LEU A 223 5.58 15.78 -11.28
C LEU A 223 5.44 16.22 -12.76
N PRO A 224 5.01 17.46 -13.08
CA PRO A 224 4.98 17.92 -14.49
C PRO A 224 6.34 17.90 -15.18
N VAL A 225 7.43 18.14 -14.45
CA VAL A 225 8.80 18.08 -14.99
C VAL A 225 9.14 16.64 -15.37
N VAL A 226 8.90 15.69 -14.47
CA VAL A 226 9.10 14.25 -14.71
C VAL A 226 8.29 13.80 -15.93
N PHE A 227 7.02 14.17 -15.95
CA PHE A 227 6.10 13.74 -17.01
C PHE A 227 6.49 14.29 -18.40
N ILE A 228 6.73 15.59 -18.49
CA ILE A 228 7.06 16.25 -19.77
C ILE A 228 8.43 15.78 -20.27
N SER A 229 9.47 15.80 -19.43
CA SER A 229 10.81 15.40 -19.84
C SER A 229 10.89 13.90 -20.16
N GLY A 230 10.22 13.05 -19.40
CA GLY A 230 10.12 11.62 -19.67
C GLY A 230 9.42 11.30 -21.00
N LEU A 231 8.29 11.99 -21.28
CA LEU A 231 7.58 11.82 -22.57
C LEU A 231 8.42 12.27 -23.75
N LEU A 232 9.10 13.43 -23.65
CA LEU A 232 9.98 13.93 -24.69
C LEU A 232 11.19 13.01 -24.88
N ALA A 233 11.77 12.50 -23.80
CA ALA A 233 12.90 11.58 -23.82
C ALA A 233 12.52 10.24 -24.48
N SER A 234 11.37 9.70 -24.13
CA SER A 234 10.82 8.47 -24.74
C SER A 234 10.66 8.62 -26.26
N ALA A 235 10.10 9.74 -26.72
CA ALA A 235 9.96 10.03 -28.14
C ALA A 235 11.32 10.28 -28.84
N ALA A 236 12.20 11.07 -28.22
CA ALA A 236 13.51 11.39 -28.80
C ALA A 236 14.47 10.18 -28.84
N GLY A 237 14.38 9.30 -27.87
CA GLY A 237 15.17 8.07 -27.80
C GLY A 237 14.86 7.08 -28.93
N CYS A 238 13.66 7.17 -29.55
CA CYS A 238 13.35 6.43 -30.77
C CYS A 238 14.19 6.87 -31.98
N PHE A 239 14.68 8.13 -31.99
CA PHE A 239 15.52 8.67 -33.06
C PHE A 239 17.00 8.60 -32.74
N GLY A 240 17.38 8.50 -31.48
CA GLY A 240 18.77 8.37 -31.05
C GLY A 240 18.92 8.39 -29.52
N VAL A 241 19.93 7.66 -29.02
CA VAL A 241 20.17 7.54 -27.57
C VAL A 241 20.61 8.89 -26.96
N MET A 242 21.47 9.65 -27.65
CA MET A 242 22.02 10.91 -27.11
C MET A 242 20.94 11.98 -26.85
N PRO A 243 20.05 12.33 -27.82
CA PRO A 243 18.97 13.27 -27.55
C PRO A 243 18.01 12.76 -26.46
N GLY A 244 17.77 11.43 -26.40
CA GLY A 244 16.98 10.82 -25.33
C GLY A 244 17.60 11.04 -23.95
N LYS A 245 18.90 10.75 -23.79
CA LYS A 245 19.65 10.96 -22.54
C LYS A 245 19.63 12.42 -22.06
N LEU A 246 19.76 13.37 -22.97
CA LEU A 246 19.71 14.79 -22.62
C LEU A 246 18.31 15.18 -22.09
N LEU A 247 17.27 14.68 -22.72
CA LEU A 247 15.89 15.04 -22.36
C LEU A 247 15.37 14.28 -21.14
N VAL A 248 15.91 13.06 -20.82
CA VAL A 248 15.50 12.32 -19.63
C VAL A 248 16.14 12.87 -18.35
N PHE A 249 17.24 13.60 -18.44
CA PHE A 249 18.00 14.06 -17.29
C PHE A 249 17.17 14.80 -16.22
N PRO A 250 16.26 15.74 -16.55
CA PRO A 250 15.42 16.38 -15.54
C PRO A 250 14.49 15.37 -14.82
N ALA A 251 13.91 14.40 -15.55
CA ALA A 251 13.08 13.36 -14.95
C ALA A 251 13.92 12.48 -14.03
N PHE A 252 15.08 12.02 -14.49
CA PHE A 252 16.02 11.22 -13.71
C PHE A 252 16.39 11.93 -12.40
N ALA A 253 16.81 13.20 -12.45
CA ALA A 253 17.20 13.95 -11.28
C ALA A 253 16.06 14.11 -10.26
N VAL A 254 14.83 14.34 -10.73
CA VAL A 254 13.65 14.46 -9.86
C VAL A 254 13.26 13.11 -9.26
N LEU A 255 13.30 12.02 -10.03
CA LEU A 255 13.00 10.68 -9.52
C LEU A 255 14.02 10.21 -8.49
N LYS A 256 15.33 10.50 -8.70
CA LYS A 256 16.35 10.24 -7.67
C LYS A 256 16.14 11.10 -6.41
N LEU A 257 15.67 12.34 -6.56
CA LEU A 257 15.26 13.14 -5.40
C LEU A 257 14.08 12.47 -4.65
N TYR A 258 13.10 11.89 -5.36
CA TYR A 258 11.99 11.16 -4.72
C TYR A 258 12.48 9.94 -3.97
N GLU A 259 13.38 9.13 -4.55
CA GLU A 259 13.96 7.97 -3.88
C GLU A 259 14.69 8.38 -2.59
N VAL A 260 15.53 9.41 -2.65
CA VAL A 260 16.24 9.91 -1.46
C VAL A 260 15.26 10.45 -0.41
N LEU A 261 14.25 11.21 -0.83
CA LEU A 261 13.24 11.76 0.09
C LEU A 261 12.44 10.64 0.78
N CYS A 262 12.00 9.65 0.02
CA CYS A 262 11.26 8.50 0.57
C CYS A 262 12.16 7.66 1.49
N GLY A 263 13.41 7.39 1.10
CA GLY A 263 14.37 6.68 1.94
C GLY A 263 14.70 7.40 3.25
N LEU A 264 14.72 8.76 3.25
CA LEU A 264 14.86 9.54 4.48
C LEU A 264 13.61 9.43 5.36
N VAL A 265 12.43 9.49 4.75
CA VAL A 265 11.15 9.37 5.48
C VAL A 265 11.03 8.00 6.12
N MET A 266 11.41 6.93 5.46
CA MET A 266 11.36 5.56 6.01
C MET A 266 12.23 5.37 7.25
N LYS A 267 13.30 6.16 7.41
CA LYS A 267 14.15 6.13 8.62
C LYS A 267 13.52 6.86 9.82
N LEU A 268 12.41 7.57 9.62
CA LEU A 268 11.72 8.27 10.70
C LEU A 268 10.80 7.30 11.45
N PRO A 269 10.77 7.35 12.79
CA PRO A 269 9.84 6.54 13.57
C PRO A 269 8.40 6.91 13.20
N GLY A 270 7.57 5.90 12.93
CA GLY A 270 6.18 6.10 12.53
C GLY A 270 6.00 6.60 11.09
N ALA A 271 6.95 6.35 10.20
CA ALA A 271 6.83 6.68 8.77
C ALA A 271 5.56 6.10 8.16
N SER A 272 5.28 4.85 8.46
CA SER A 272 4.01 4.17 8.22
C SER A 272 3.53 3.53 9.52
N VAL A 273 2.24 3.60 9.78
CA VAL A 273 1.61 2.98 10.95
C VAL A 273 0.60 1.95 10.49
N ILE A 274 0.85 0.69 10.84
CA ILE A 274 -0.08 -0.40 10.57
C ILE A 274 -1.32 -0.23 11.45
N THR A 275 -2.44 0.10 10.82
CA THR A 275 -3.73 0.36 11.51
C THR A 275 -4.64 -0.85 11.56
N GLY A 276 -4.38 -1.83 10.70
CA GLY A 276 -5.34 -2.87 10.38
C GLY A 276 -6.48 -2.38 9.49
N ALA A 277 -7.34 -3.30 9.09
CA ALA A 277 -8.58 -2.95 8.41
C ALA A 277 -9.53 -2.26 9.40
N PRO A 278 -9.96 -1.00 9.13
CA PRO A 278 -10.89 -0.33 10.03
C PRO A 278 -12.29 -0.94 9.91
N ASP A 279 -12.94 -1.20 11.04
CA ASP A 279 -14.32 -1.66 11.09
C ASP A 279 -15.28 -0.67 10.45
N GLY A 280 -16.40 -1.18 9.91
CA GLY A 280 -17.41 -0.34 9.26
C GLY A 280 -17.96 0.78 10.14
N TYR A 281 -18.11 0.56 11.46
CA TYR A 281 -18.54 1.61 12.39
C TYR A 281 -17.51 2.74 12.55
N ARG A 282 -16.20 2.43 12.50
CA ARG A 282 -15.12 3.42 12.57
C ARG A 282 -15.09 4.29 11.31
N ILE A 283 -15.31 3.69 10.15
CA ILE A 283 -15.42 4.41 8.87
C ILE A 283 -16.62 5.33 8.89
N PHE A 284 -17.78 4.83 9.36
CA PHE A 284 -18.98 5.64 9.50
C PHE A 284 -18.75 6.80 10.47
N LEU A 285 -18.18 6.54 11.65
CA LEU A 285 -17.87 7.56 12.64
C LEU A 285 -16.91 8.62 12.07
N PHE A 286 -15.87 8.18 11.35
CA PHE A 286 -14.92 9.09 10.71
C PHE A 286 -15.62 10.08 9.77
N TYR A 287 -16.44 9.58 8.84
CA TYR A 287 -17.11 10.44 7.88
C TYR A 287 -18.24 11.27 8.51
N ALA A 288 -18.92 10.78 9.54
CA ALA A 288 -19.91 11.54 10.31
C ALA A 288 -19.26 12.72 11.04
N VAL A 289 -18.16 12.48 11.76
CA VAL A 289 -17.38 13.52 12.45
C VAL A 289 -16.79 14.51 11.44
N MET A 290 -16.21 14.03 10.34
CA MET A 290 -15.69 14.88 9.27
C MET A 290 -16.79 15.78 8.70
N SER A 291 -17.97 15.25 8.42
CA SER A 291 -19.11 16.01 7.92
C SER A 291 -19.53 17.11 8.92
N GLY A 292 -19.56 16.81 10.21
CA GLY A 292 -19.80 17.79 11.27
C GLY A 292 -18.79 18.95 11.27
N PHE A 293 -17.49 18.63 11.13
CA PHE A 293 -16.45 19.64 10.99
C PHE A 293 -16.58 20.47 9.72
N LEU A 294 -16.92 19.85 8.57
CA LEU A 294 -17.12 20.58 7.31
C LEU A 294 -18.30 21.56 7.41
N VAL A 295 -19.41 21.17 8.06
CA VAL A 295 -20.52 22.08 8.34
C VAL A 295 -20.05 23.23 9.23
N ALA A 296 -19.33 22.95 10.31
CA ALA A 296 -18.79 23.98 11.20
C ALA A 296 -17.82 24.93 10.47
N PHE A 297 -16.95 24.42 9.59
CA PHE A 297 -16.08 25.23 8.73
C PHE A 297 -16.88 26.13 7.79
N SER A 298 -17.92 25.58 7.15
CA SER A 298 -18.79 26.34 6.23
C SER A 298 -19.50 27.48 6.95
N LEU A 299 -20.11 27.20 8.09
CA LEU A 299 -20.80 28.23 8.90
C LEU A 299 -19.85 29.34 9.34
N LYS A 300 -18.64 28.96 9.78
CA LYS A 300 -17.64 29.91 10.23
C LYS A 300 -17.07 30.74 9.08
N LYS A 301 -16.82 30.14 7.94
CA LYS A 301 -16.39 30.87 6.73
C LYS A 301 -17.40 31.94 6.34
N ARG A 302 -18.71 31.59 6.34
CA ARG A 302 -19.78 32.54 6.09
C ARG A 302 -19.81 33.66 7.12
N ALA A 303 -19.60 33.35 8.42
CA ALA A 303 -19.55 34.35 9.48
C ALA A 303 -18.39 35.35 9.28
N ILE A 304 -17.22 34.88 8.84
CA ILE A 304 -16.08 35.74 8.52
C ILE A 304 -16.36 36.63 7.29
N GLU A 305 -16.98 36.07 6.25
CA GLU A 305 -17.41 36.82 5.07
C GLU A 305 -18.44 37.90 5.39
N CYS A 306 -19.28 37.66 6.41
CA CYS A 306 -20.24 38.64 6.93
C CYS A 306 -19.65 39.70 7.89
N GLY A 307 -18.33 39.75 8.06
CA GLY A 307 -17.65 40.84 8.79
C GLY A 307 -17.32 40.60 10.26
N LEU A 308 -17.46 39.36 10.77
CA LEU A 308 -17.03 39.00 12.13
C LEU A 308 -15.47 38.85 12.15
N LYS A 309 -14.78 39.87 12.74
CA LYS A 309 -13.32 40.07 12.64
C LYS A 309 -12.46 39.21 13.58
N GLU A 310 -11.20 39.00 13.18
CA GLU A 310 -9.92 38.59 13.85
C GLU A 310 -9.93 37.42 14.85
N LYS A 311 -10.74 37.41 15.90
CA LYS A 311 -10.84 36.26 16.83
C LYS A 311 -11.31 34.98 16.12
N GLY A 312 -11.95 35.12 14.97
CA GLY A 312 -12.37 34.02 14.10
C GLY A 312 -11.23 33.25 13.46
N GLN A 313 -10.10 33.88 13.07
CA GLN A 313 -9.01 33.21 12.34
C GLN A 313 -8.19 32.24 13.21
N ILE A 314 -7.83 32.66 14.45
CA ILE A 314 -7.11 31.79 15.39
C ILE A 314 -7.95 30.55 15.70
N LEU A 315 -9.23 30.77 16.03
CA LEU A 315 -10.16 29.68 16.33
C LEU A 315 -10.37 28.75 15.12
N TYR A 316 -10.30 29.26 13.89
CA TYR A 316 -10.38 28.47 12.66
C TYR A 316 -9.15 27.58 12.46
N SER A 317 -7.95 28.11 12.73
CA SER A 317 -6.72 27.31 12.65
C SER A 317 -6.67 26.21 13.70
N VAL A 318 -7.08 26.50 14.94
CA VAL A 318 -7.21 25.50 16.01
C VAL A 318 -8.22 24.41 15.63
N GLN A 319 -9.37 24.81 15.09
CA GLN A 319 -10.40 23.85 14.66
C GLN A 319 -9.89 22.87 13.58
N ARG A 320 -9.06 23.33 12.62
CA ARG A 320 -8.46 22.44 11.61
C ARG A 320 -7.53 21.42 12.24
N VAL A 321 -6.66 21.86 13.13
CA VAL A 321 -5.74 20.97 13.85
C VAL A 321 -6.52 19.95 14.68
N VAL A 322 -7.52 20.39 15.44
CA VAL A 322 -8.37 19.50 16.24
C VAL A 322 -9.11 18.50 15.35
N CYS A 323 -9.69 18.97 14.22
CA CYS A 323 -10.35 18.09 13.26
C CYS A 323 -9.40 16.99 12.78
N THR A 324 -8.21 17.37 12.32
CA THR A 324 -7.20 16.42 11.82
C THR A 324 -6.79 15.43 12.91
N ALA A 325 -6.53 15.91 14.14
CA ALA A 325 -6.15 15.07 15.26
C ALA A 325 -7.25 14.07 15.67
N VAL A 326 -8.51 14.51 15.75
CA VAL A 326 -9.66 13.65 16.08
C VAL A 326 -9.86 12.58 15.01
N LEU A 327 -9.81 12.96 13.73
CA LEU A 327 -10.01 12.02 12.63
C LEU A 327 -8.87 10.98 12.55
N LEU A 328 -7.63 11.39 12.82
CA LEU A 328 -6.51 10.46 12.94
C LEU A 328 -6.70 9.53 14.15
N ALA A 329 -7.12 10.06 15.31
CA ALA A 329 -7.34 9.26 16.50
C ALA A 329 -8.39 8.15 16.27
N ILE A 330 -9.48 8.45 15.54
CA ILE A 330 -10.51 7.45 15.19
C ILE A 330 -9.91 6.26 14.42
N LEU A 331 -8.91 6.48 13.57
CA LEU A 331 -8.26 5.42 12.79
C LEU A 331 -7.11 4.74 13.54
N LEU A 332 -6.36 5.47 14.36
CA LEU A 332 -5.16 4.96 15.03
C LEU A 332 -5.46 4.22 16.34
N VAL A 333 -6.50 4.64 17.08
CA VAL A 333 -6.86 3.97 18.34
C VAL A 333 -7.51 2.63 18.03
N LYS A 334 -6.84 1.55 18.42
CA LYS A 334 -7.34 0.18 18.23
C LYS A 334 -8.14 -0.25 19.46
N PRO A 335 -9.30 -0.91 19.30
CA PRO A 335 -9.97 -1.57 20.41
C PRO A 335 -9.08 -2.73 20.92
N LYS A 336 -9.21 -3.09 22.20
CA LYS A 336 -8.63 -4.32 22.71
C LYS A 336 -9.17 -5.50 21.92
N THR A 337 -8.28 -6.35 21.44
CA THR A 337 -8.65 -7.56 20.70
C THR A 337 -8.60 -8.76 21.65
N ALA A 338 -9.54 -9.67 21.51
CA ALA A 338 -9.54 -10.96 22.22
C ALA A 338 -8.41 -11.87 21.73
N ALA A 339 -8.15 -12.95 22.45
CA ALA A 339 -7.30 -14.04 21.98
C ALA A 339 -7.81 -14.53 20.60
N GLN A 340 -6.88 -14.86 19.71
CA GLN A 340 -7.19 -15.22 18.33
C GLN A 340 -6.21 -16.27 17.84
N LEU A 341 -6.73 -17.37 17.30
CA LEU A 341 -5.99 -18.39 16.58
C LEU A 341 -6.41 -18.37 15.12
N ASP A 342 -5.47 -18.23 14.22
CA ASP A 342 -5.69 -18.32 12.78
C ASP A 342 -4.71 -19.32 12.16
N ILE A 343 -5.25 -20.20 11.33
CA ILE A 343 -4.49 -21.12 10.51
C ILE A 343 -4.58 -20.62 9.08
N LEU A 344 -3.45 -20.23 8.52
CA LEU A 344 -3.39 -19.60 7.20
C LEU A 344 -3.47 -20.68 6.10
N ASP A 345 -4.22 -20.40 5.04
CA ASP A 345 -4.17 -21.20 3.81
C ASP A 345 -2.86 -20.91 3.05
N VAL A 346 -1.83 -21.65 3.40
CA VAL A 346 -0.49 -21.53 2.77
C VAL A 346 -0.29 -22.52 1.62
N GLY A 347 -1.24 -23.41 1.36
CA GLY A 347 -1.09 -24.54 0.45
C GLY A 347 -0.47 -25.73 1.16
N GLN A 348 0.57 -26.36 0.56
CA GLN A 348 1.33 -27.41 1.25
C GLN A 348 2.41 -26.73 2.11
N GLY A 349 2.26 -26.87 3.42
CA GLY A 349 3.08 -26.27 4.45
C GLY A 349 2.24 -25.78 5.64
N ASP A 350 2.87 -25.17 6.62
CA ASP A 350 2.23 -24.67 7.82
C ASP A 350 2.39 -23.15 7.99
N GLY A 351 1.37 -22.53 8.58
CA GLY A 351 1.39 -21.13 8.94
C GLY A 351 0.31 -20.84 9.98
N ILE A 352 0.70 -20.74 11.24
CA ILE A 352 -0.20 -20.61 12.37
C ILE A 352 0.12 -19.33 13.13
N PHE A 353 -0.89 -18.48 13.26
CA PHE A 353 -0.79 -17.24 14.04
C PHE A 353 -1.61 -17.36 15.31
N TYR A 354 -1.03 -16.96 16.44
CA TYR A 354 -1.76 -16.83 17.70
C TYR A 354 -1.50 -15.46 18.34
N ARG A 355 -2.57 -14.83 18.81
CA ARG A 355 -2.53 -13.62 19.62
C ARG A 355 -3.12 -13.94 20.99
N PHE A 356 -2.33 -13.74 22.04
CA PHE A 356 -2.75 -13.90 23.43
C PHE A 356 -3.71 -12.77 23.86
N GLU A 357 -4.48 -13.00 24.93
CA GLU A 357 -5.27 -11.94 25.56
C GLU A 357 -4.42 -10.76 26.05
N SER A 358 -3.16 -10.99 26.41
CA SER A 358 -2.17 -9.95 26.70
C SER A 358 -1.88 -9.02 25.53
N GLY A 359 -2.15 -9.46 24.30
CA GLY A 359 -1.81 -8.79 23.04
C GLY A 359 -0.48 -9.26 22.43
N THR A 360 0.26 -10.16 23.10
CA THR A 360 1.46 -10.78 22.54
C THR A 360 1.10 -11.61 21.33
N CYS A 361 1.85 -11.44 20.23
CA CYS A 361 1.62 -12.12 18.97
C CYS A 361 2.74 -13.12 18.69
N ILE A 362 2.35 -14.32 18.33
CA ILE A 362 3.30 -15.37 17.91
C ILE A 362 2.93 -15.91 16.55
N PHE A 363 3.92 -16.46 15.87
CA PHE A 363 3.75 -17.16 14.61
C PHE A 363 4.49 -18.50 14.67
N ILE A 364 3.90 -19.56 14.15
CA ILE A 364 4.53 -20.89 14.07
C ILE A 364 4.64 -21.25 12.60
N ASP A 365 5.85 -21.54 12.16
CA ASP A 365 6.23 -21.83 10.78
C ASP A 365 5.91 -20.67 9.81
N GLY A 366 5.47 -20.91 8.62
CA GLY A 366 5.14 -19.88 7.62
C GLY A 366 5.85 -20.15 6.31
N GLY A 367 5.72 -21.36 5.80
CA GLY A 367 6.28 -21.76 4.52
C GLY A 367 5.26 -22.39 3.59
N SER A 368 5.68 -22.61 2.34
CA SER A 368 4.90 -23.34 1.34
C SER A 368 5.80 -23.90 0.26
N SER A 369 5.57 -25.16 -0.14
CA SER A 369 6.17 -25.73 -1.34
C SER A 369 5.40 -25.40 -2.62
N ASP A 370 4.12 -25.03 -2.52
CA ASP A 370 3.22 -24.78 -3.65
C ASP A 370 3.14 -23.30 -4.05
N ARG A 371 3.24 -22.40 -3.08
CA ARG A 371 3.05 -20.96 -3.27
C ARG A 371 4.38 -20.22 -3.23
N LYS A 372 4.63 -19.43 -4.25
CA LYS A 372 5.77 -18.49 -4.29
C LYS A 372 5.36 -17.17 -3.66
N GLN A 373 6.33 -16.49 -3.06
CA GLN A 373 6.12 -15.18 -2.41
C GLN A 373 5.01 -15.26 -1.34
N LEU A 374 5.06 -16.30 -0.50
CA LEU A 374 4.08 -16.52 0.56
C LEU A 374 4.12 -15.40 1.61
N GLY A 375 5.33 -14.97 1.99
CA GLY A 375 5.54 -13.87 2.93
C GLY A 375 4.89 -12.58 2.42
N GLU A 376 5.16 -12.21 1.17
CA GLU A 376 4.66 -10.97 0.58
C GLU A 376 3.15 -11.00 0.28
N ASN A 377 2.63 -12.12 -0.22
CA ASN A 377 1.26 -12.19 -0.73
C ASN A 377 0.23 -12.73 0.26
N VAL A 378 0.64 -13.43 1.33
CA VAL A 378 -0.26 -14.05 2.32
C VAL A 378 0.05 -13.56 3.72
N ILE A 379 1.28 -13.77 4.22
CA ILE A 379 1.60 -13.51 5.63
C ILE A 379 1.59 -12.01 5.93
N MET A 380 2.33 -11.20 5.19
CA MET A 380 2.38 -9.75 5.41
C MET A 380 1.01 -9.06 5.28
N PRO A 381 0.20 -9.35 4.23
CA PRO A 381 -1.16 -8.83 4.15
C PRO A 381 -2.05 -9.26 5.32
N PHE A 382 -1.94 -10.52 5.78
CA PHE A 382 -2.68 -11.01 6.94
C PHE A 382 -2.29 -10.25 8.23
N LEU A 383 -1.00 -10.09 8.49
CA LEU A 383 -0.50 -9.36 9.66
C LEU A 383 -0.94 -7.89 9.62
N LYS A 384 -0.77 -7.23 8.47
CA LYS A 384 -1.19 -5.85 8.27
C LYS A 384 -2.72 -5.70 8.41
N TYR A 385 -3.52 -6.62 7.84
CA TYR A 385 -4.98 -6.62 7.96
C TYR A 385 -5.45 -6.66 9.41
N ASN A 386 -4.84 -7.53 10.20
CA ASN A 386 -5.13 -7.68 11.64
C ASN A 386 -4.50 -6.57 12.50
N GLY A 387 -3.77 -5.65 11.88
CA GLY A 387 -3.14 -4.53 12.56
C GLY A 387 -1.98 -4.94 13.48
N ILE A 388 -1.34 -6.06 13.20
CA ILE A 388 -0.16 -6.54 13.93
C ILE A 388 1.03 -5.67 13.49
N GLN A 389 1.74 -5.10 14.44
CA GLN A 389 2.90 -4.23 14.17
C GLN A 389 4.22 -4.99 14.21
N GLY A 390 4.24 -6.12 14.90
CA GLY A 390 5.39 -7.00 15.05
C GLY A 390 4.98 -8.32 15.67
N ILE A 391 5.83 -9.31 15.50
CA ILE A 391 5.71 -10.66 16.09
C ILE A 391 6.72 -10.77 17.20
N SER A 392 6.25 -11.10 18.41
CA SER A 392 7.14 -11.25 19.57
C SER A 392 7.97 -12.53 19.49
N TYR A 393 7.35 -13.63 19.09
CA TYR A 393 8.06 -14.91 18.91
C TYR A 393 7.62 -15.58 17.62
N TRP A 394 8.59 -15.93 16.78
CA TRP A 394 8.37 -16.74 15.58
C TRP A 394 9.01 -18.10 15.79
N PHE A 395 8.19 -19.13 15.97
CA PHE A 395 8.62 -20.50 16.16
C PHE A 395 8.83 -21.20 14.83
N VAL A 396 9.93 -21.91 14.68
CA VAL A 396 10.23 -22.72 13.51
C VAL A 396 10.27 -24.18 13.95
N SER A 397 9.37 -25.00 13.44
CA SER A 397 9.29 -26.42 13.76
C SER A 397 10.52 -27.16 13.23
N HIS A 398 10.84 -26.98 11.95
CA HIS A 398 12.03 -27.50 11.27
C HIS A 398 12.35 -26.65 10.02
N ALA A 399 13.50 -26.89 9.38
CA ALA A 399 14.03 -26.00 8.35
C ALA A 399 13.69 -26.40 6.91
N ASP A 400 12.61 -27.14 6.69
CA ASP A 400 12.16 -27.43 5.32
C ASP A 400 11.46 -26.21 4.70
N SER A 401 11.53 -26.10 3.37
CA SER A 401 11.09 -24.91 2.64
C SER A 401 9.59 -24.60 2.82
N ASP A 402 8.79 -25.62 3.05
CA ASP A 402 7.35 -25.51 3.32
C ASP A 402 7.01 -25.04 4.74
N HIS A 403 8.04 -24.84 5.59
CA HIS A 403 7.89 -24.25 6.92
C HIS A 403 8.60 -22.88 7.07
N ILE A 404 9.65 -22.60 6.27
CA ILE A 404 10.46 -21.40 6.45
C ILE A 404 10.45 -20.40 5.28
N SER A 405 9.95 -20.77 4.08
CA SER A 405 10.07 -19.92 2.88
C SER A 405 9.43 -18.53 3.07
N GLY A 406 8.25 -18.47 3.65
CA GLY A 406 7.58 -17.19 3.93
C GLY A 406 8.23 -16.40 5.05
N LEU A 407 8.75 -17.05 6.11
CA LEU A 407 9.54 -16.39 7.15
C LEU A 407 10.77 -15.71 6.56
N SER A 408 11.48 -16.38 5.65
CA SER A 408 12.63 -15.80 4.97
C SER A 408 12.28 -14.52 4.22
N GLU A 409 11.14 -14.50 3.51
CA GLU A 409 10.63 -13.30 2.80
C GLU A 409 10.20 -12.19 3.78
N VAL A 410 9.60 -12.55 4.92
CA VAL A 410 9.20 -11.57 5.96
C VAL A 410 10.44 -10.91 6.60
N ILE A 411 11.52 -11.67 6.84
CA ILE A 411 12.80 -11.13 7.30
C ILE A 411 13.36 -10.14 6.27
N ASP A 412 13.40 -10.50 4.98
CA ASP A 412 13.89 -9.64 3.88
C ASP A 412 13.08 -8.34 3.77
N SER A 413 11.80 -8.38 4.08
CA SER A 413 10.92 -7.19 4.06
C SER A 413 11.21 -6.19 5.19
N GLY A 414 12.03 -6.56 6.18
CA GLY A 414 12.30 -5.75 7.37
C GLY A 414 11.10 -5.63 8.32
N TYR A 415 10.14 -6.57 8.27
CA TYR A 415 9.04 -6.61 9.24
C TYR A 415 9.56 -6.93 10.64
N THR A 416 8.98 -6.30 11.66
CA THR A 416 9.46 -6.44 13.05
C THR A 416 9.19 -7.84 13.59
N ILE A 417 10.26 -8.58 13.86
CA ILE A 417 10.26 -9.85 14.61
C ILE A 417 11.22 -9.66 15.77
N GLU A 418 10.76 -9.89 17.01
CA GLU A 418 11.60 -9.71 18.19
C GLU A 418 12.51 -10.92 18.39
N HIS A 419 11.93 -12.12 18.34
CA HIS A 419 12.65 -13.38 18.56
C HIS A 419 12.25 -14.44 17.54
N ILE A 420 13.23 -15.17 17.02
CA ILE A 420 13.01 -16.42 16.28
C ILE A 420 13.42 -17.58 17.22
N VAL A 421 12.54 -18.54 17.41
CA VAL A 421 12.72 -19.68 18.30
C VAL A 421 12.86 -20.95 17.47
N VAL A 422 13.97 -21.67 17.66
CA VAL A 422 14.28 -22.92 16.96
C VAL A 422 14.64 -24.04 17.93
N ALA A 423 14.46 -25.29 17.53
CA ALA A 423 14.89 -26.43 18.34
C ALA A 423 16.42 -26.44 18.49
N GLU A 424 16.93 -26.58 19.72
CA GLU A 424 18.38 -26.66 20.00
C GLU A 424 19.02 -27.85 19.25
N ALA A 425 18.32 -28.96 19.16
CA ALA A 425 18.78 -30.17 18.50
C ALA A 425 18.93 -29.98 16.97
N ALA A 426 18.04 -29.19 16.34
CA ALA A 426 18.07 -28.90 14.91
C ALA A 426 18.95 -27.71 14.51
N ALA A 427 19.46 -26.94 15.48
CA ALA A 427 20.19 -25.68 15.22
C ALA A 427 21.47 -25.81 14.42
N LYS A 428 22.03 -27.03 14.30
CA LYS A 428 23.25 -27.33 13.52
C LYS A 428 22.97 -27.90 12.14
N GLU A 429 21.73 -28.02 11.74
CA GLU A 429 21.38 -28.38 10.38
C GLU A 429 21.69 -27.23 9.41
N GLU A 430 22.21 -27.53 8.23
CA GLU A 430 22.68 -26.54 7.25
C GLU A 430 21.60 -25.48 6.92
N ALA A 431 20.37 -25.92 6.67
CA ALA A 431 19.25 -25.00 6.37
C ALA A 431 18.83 -24.14 7.58
N MET A 432 18.92 -24.70 8.81
CA MET A 432 18.66 -23.95 10.02
C MET A 432 19.79 -22.97 10.34
N GLU A 433 21.04 -23.34 10.12
CA GLU A 433 22.19 -22.43 10.24
C GLU A 433 22.08 -21.23 9.28
N GLU A 434 21.63 -21.47 8.04
CA GLU A 434 21.38 -20.39 7.06
C GLU A 434 20.28 -19.43 7.55
N LEU A 435 19.16 -19.96 8.06
CA LEU A 435 18.08 -19.15 8.61
C LEU A 435 18.56 -18.35 9.84
N ILE A 436 19.30 -18.97 10.76
CA ILE A 436 19.88 -18.33 11.95
C ILE A 436 20.84 -17.20 11.53
N PHE A 437 21.67 -17.44 10.51
CA PHE A 437 22.58 -16.43 9.97
C PHE A 437 21.82 -15.23 9.43
N LYS A 438 20.80 -15.49 8.61
CA LYS A 438 19.93 -14.46 8.02
C LYS A 438 19.20 -13.63 9.10
N ALA A 439 18.67 -14.30 10.13
CA ALA A 439 18.04 -13.63 11.28
C ALA A 439 19.01 -12.70 12.00
N LYS A 440 20.26 -13.13 12.21
CA LYS A 440 21.30 -12.31 12.86
C LYS A 440 21.73 -11.13 11.99
N GLU A 441 21.82 -11.28 10.68
CA GLU A 441 22.07 -10.14 9.77
C GLU A 441 20.96 -9.09 9.84
N ALA A 442 19.72 -9.52 10.08
CA ALA A 442 18.56 -8.66 10.28
C ALA A 442 18.42 -8.13 11.73
N GLU A 443 19.41 -8.35 12.60
CA GLU A 443 19.40 -7.95 14.02
C GLU A 443 18.24 -8.56 14.82
N ILE A 444 17.76 -9.78 14.45
CA ILE A 444 16.71 -10.51 15.16
C ILE A 444 17.36 -11.48 16.15
N ASP A 445 16.88 -11.50 17.39
CA ASP A 445 17.36 -12.41 18.40
C ASP A 445 16.91 -13.85 18.12
N VAL A 446 17.85 -14.82 18.18
CA VAL A 446 17.56 -16.24 17.99
C VAL A 446 17.66 -16.97 19.32
N CYS A 447 16.55 -17.57 19.74
CA CYS A 447 16.42 -18.36 20.95
C CYS A 447 16.45 -19.86 20.62
N LEU A 448 17.28 -20.61 21.33
CA LEU A 448 17.28 -22.07 21.26
C LEU A 448 16.34 -22.63 22.30
N MET A 449 15.50 -23.59 21.93
CA MET A 449 14.51 -24.18 22.80
C MET A 449 14.62 -25.72 22.79
N SER A 450 14.50 -26.33 23.96
CA SER A 450 14.51 -27.78 24.10
C SER A 450 13.43 -28.23 25.10
N LYS A 451 13.13 -29.52 25.13
CA LYS A 451 12.11 -30.12 25.99
C LYS A 451 12.19 -29.59 27.42
N GLY A 452 11.07 -29.13 27.95
CA GLY A 452 10.91 -28.57 29.28
C GLY A 452 11.23 -27.08 29.41
N ASN A 453 11.77 -26.43 28.34
CA ASN A 453 11.87 -24.98 28.34
C ASN A 453 10.50 -24.36 28.14
N SER A 454 10.25 -23.21 28.75
CA SER A 454 9.00 -22.46 28.62
C SER A 454 9.26 -20.96 28.47
N ILE A 455 8.37 -20.30 27.72
CA ILE A 455 8.30 -18.85 27.59
C ILE A 455 7.00 -18.42 28.28
N GLU A 456 7.12 -17.72 29.41
CA GLU A 456 5.96 -17.17 30.10
C GLU A 456 5.52 -15.86 29.43
N ILE A 457 4.23 -15.76 29.10
CA ILE A 457 3.61 -14.56 28.57
C ILE A 457 2.94 -13.82 29.74
N ASN A 458 3.62 -12.80 30.25
CA ASN A 458 3.08 -12.00 31.36
C ASN A 458 2.01 -11.03 30.89
N ASP A 459 0.85 -11.08 31.52
CA ASP A 459 -0.15 -10.02 31.40
C ASP A 459 0.40 -8.71 32.00
N ALA A 460 0.37 -7.63 31.23
CA ALA A 460 0.75 -6.29 31.68
C ALA A 460 -0.12 -5.77 32.86
N SER A 461 -1.22 -6.47 33.17
CA SER A 461 -2.15 -6.10 34.24
C SER A 461 -1.78 -6.60 35.63
N GLY A 462 -0.80 -7.51 35.75
CA GLY A 462 -0.33 -8.02 37.06
C GLY A 462 -1.40 -8.75 37.89
N SER A 463 -2.54 -9.09 37.31
CA SER A 463 -3.66 -9.71 38.03
C SER A 463 -3.65 -11.22 37.82
N ARG A 464 -2.79 -11.91 38.57
CA ARG A 464 -2.96 -13.34 38.80
C ARG A 464 -4.06 -13.54 39.83
N ASN A 465 -5.22 -13.93 39.42
CA ASN A 465 -6.26 -14.47 40.28
C ASN A 465 -6.27 -15.99 40.08
N THR A 466 -5.60 -16.70 40.94
CA THR A 466 -5.77 -18.07 41.42
C THR A 466 -4.49 -18.89 41.40
N ALA A 467 -4.24 -19.53 42.53
CA ALA A 467 -3.00 -20.28 42.87
C ALA A 467 -2.94 -21.70 42.21
N ASN A 468 -3.72 -22.00 41.18
CA ASN A 468 -3.83 -23.34 40.58
C ASN A 468 -3.94 -23.37 39.03
N GLU A 469 -3.69 -22.27 38.33
CA GLU A 469 -3.69 -22.28 36.86
C GLU A 469 -2.27 -22.32 36.31
N GLU A 470 -2.03 -23.16 35.30
CA GLU A 470 -0.77 -23.15 34.56
C GLU A 470 -0.51 -21.73 34.06
N ALA A 471 0.72 -21.27 34.10
CA ALA A 471 1.06 -19.92 33.60
C ALA A 471 0.79 -19.83 32.10
N ASP A 472 0.18 -18.70 31.67
CA ASP A 472 0.00 -18.44 30.25
C ASP A 472 1.36 -18.40 29.56
N GLY A 473 1.48 -19.10 28.45
CA GLY A 473 2.77 -19.18 27.75
C GLY A 473 2.89 -20.36 26.81
N ILE A 474 4.11 -20.65 26.45
CA ILE A 474 4.47 -21.67 25.48
C ILE A 474 5.54 -22.57 26.10
N MET A 475 5.31 -23.87 26.06
CA MET A 475 6.23 -24.88 26.55
C MET A 475 6.67 -25.79 25.41
N CYS A 476 7.96 -26.11 25.35
CA CYS A 476 8.49 -27.11 24.44
C CYS A 476 8.26 -28.51 25.03
N LEU A 477 7.58 -29.35 24.32
CA LEU A 477 7.35 -30.75 24.68
C LEU A 477 8.41 -31.68 24.06
N TYR A 478 8.98 -31.29 22.91
CA TYR A 478 9.97 -32.06 22.16
C TYR A 478 10.67 -31.13 21.14
N PRO A 479 11.94 -31.37 20.71
CA PRO A 479 12.86 -32.41 21.17
C PRO A 479 13.64 -32.03 22.43
N GLY A 480 14.29 -33.01 23.05
CA GLY A 480 15.32 -32.77 24.05
C GLY A 480 16.63 -32.27 23.42
N ALA A 481 17.48 -31.58 24.22
CA ALA A 481 18.72 -30.99 23.72
C ALA A 481 19.74 -32.00 23.15
N ALA A 482 19.66 -33.26 23.56
CA ALA A 482 20.55 -34.34 23.15
C ALA A 482 19.91 -35.32 22.14
N ASP A 483 18.68 -35.07 21.75
CA ASP A 483 17.98 -35.94 20.81
C ASP A 483 18.60 -35.82 19.42
N THR A 484 18.69 -36.95 18.74
CA THR A 484 19.19 -37.03 17.36
C THR A 484 18.30 -37.98 16.59
N ALA A 485 17.77 -37.54 15.48
CA ALA A 485 17.00 -38.37 14.58
C ALA A 485 17.65 -38.42 13.21
N SER A 486 17.30 -39.46 12.44
CA SER A 486 17.75 -39.61 11.05
C SER A 486 16.85 -38.83 10.08
N ASP A 487 15.63 -38.52 10.50
CA ASP A 487 14.66 -37.76 9.75
C ASP A 487 14.50 -36.36 10.37
N ARG A 488 14.49 -35.30 9.56
CA ARG A 488 14.31 -33.92 10.00
C ARG A 488 12.96 -33.72 10.67
N ASN A 489 11.92 -34.37 10.17
CA ASN A 489 10.58 -34.30 10.73
C ASN A 489 10.53 -34.79 12.17
N ASP A 490 11.39 -35.77 12.51
CA ASP A 490 11.47 -36.27 13.89
C ASP A 490 12.25 -35.35 14.85
N MET A 491 12.73 -34.19 14.35
CA MET A 491 13.36 -33.14 15.16
C MET A 491 12.52 -31.87 15.25
N CYS A 492 11.26 -31.92 14.82
CA CYS A 492 10.33 -30.79 14.86
C CYS A 492 10.11 -30.29 16.29
N LEU A 493 10.04 -28.99 16.43
CA LEU A 493 9.71 -28.31 17.68
C LEU A 493 8.21 -28.50 18.00
N VAL A 494 7.89 -29.33 18.99
CA VAL A 494 6.52 -29.55 19.46
C VAL A 494 6.22 -28.60 20.61
N LEU A 495 5.19 -27.81 20.45
CA LEU A 495 4.83 -26.73 21.38
C LEU A 495 3.47 -26.97 22.03
N LYS A 496 3.38 -26.76 23.35
CA LYS A 496 2.12 -26.59 24.07
C LYS A 496 1.93 -25.11 24.37
N LEU A 497 0.83 -24.54 23.90
CA LEU A 497 0.41 -23.18 24.17
C LEU A 497 -0.73 -23.20 25.20
N THR A 498 -0.66 -22.32 26.20
CA THR A 498 -1.69 -22.13 27.22
C THR A 498 -2.00 -20.63 27.33
N ASP A 499 -3.30 -20.27 27.26
CA ASP A 499 -3.81 -18.90 27.42
C ASP A 499 -5.17 -18.97 28.12
N GLY A 500 -5.19 -18.76 29.44
CA GLY A 500 -6.37 -18.93 30.28
C GLY A 500 -6.97 -20.34 30.17
N ALA A 501 -8.19 -20.42 29.67
CA ALA A 501 -8.88 -21.69 29.46
C ALA A 501 -8.51 -22.42 28.15
N PHE A 502 -7.77 -21.76 27.26
CA PHE A 502 -7.32 -22.38 26.01
C PHE A 502 -6.00 -23.13 26.21
N SER A 503 -5.94 -24.35 25.70
CA SER A 503 -4.68 -25.09 25.58
C SER A 503 -4.65 -25.82 24.23
N GLY A 504 -3.53 -25.68 23.53
CA GLY A 504 -3.31 -26.29 22.22
C GLY A 504 -1.92 -26.90 22.10
N VAL A 505 -1.78 -27.98 21.33
CA VAL A 505 -0.49 -28.58 20.99
C VAL A 505 -0.26 -28.46 19.50
N PHE A 506 0.93 -27.99 19.12
CA PHE A 506 1.35 -27.82 17.74
C PHE A 506 2.56 -28.73 17.49
N GLY A 507 2.38 -29.72 16.62
CA GLY A 507 3.34 -30.81 16.44
C GLY A 507 4.29 -30.61 15.26
N GLY A 508 3.99 -29.71 14.33
CA GLY A 508 4.67 -29.71 13.02
C GLY A 508 4.50 -31.08 12.34
N ASP A 509 5.52 -31.50 11.63
CA ASP A 509 5.52 -32.73 10.80
C ASP A 509 6.07 -33.97 11.53
N ILE A 510 5.94 -34.04 12.88
CA ILE A 510 6.42 -35.20 13.65
C ILE A 510 5.80 -36.52 13.15
N SER A 511 6.61 -37.57 13.14
CA SER A 511 6.15 -38.91 12.81
C SER A 511 5.18 -39.47 13.86
N SER A 512 4.37 -40.44 13.45
CA SER A 512 3.47 -41.16 14.38
C SER A 512 4.20 -41.92 15.49
N GLU A 513 5.51 -42.13 15.38
CA GLU A 513 6.32 -42.77 16.41
C GLU A 513 6.61 -41.78 17.54
N VAL A 514 7.05 -40.57 17.19
CA VAL A 514 7.26 -39.45 18.15
C VAL A 514 5.93 -39.06 18.81
N GLU A 515 4.84 -38.97 18.05
CA GLU A 515 3.51 -38.69 18.58
C GLU A 515 3.08 -39.70 19.65
N LYS A 516 3.30 -41.01 19.40
CA LYS A 516 2.98 -42.07 20.37
C LYS A 516 3.85 -42.01 21.62
N GLU A 517 5.08 -41.53 21.53
CA GLU A 517 5.92 -41.33 22.72
C GLU A 517 5.42 -40.16 23.55
N LEU A 518 5.10 -39.05 22.94
CA LEU A 518 4.52 -37.89 23.60
C LEU A 518 3.20 -38.22 24.31
N VAL A 519 2.28 -38.94 23.65
CA VAL A 519 1.00 -39.35 24.28
C VAL A 519 1.17 -40.28 25.48
N LYS A 520 2.29 -40.99 25.62
CA LYS A 520 2.56 -41.81 26.82
C LYS A 520 3.06 -41.00 28.01
N GLU A 521 3.63 -39.82 27.74
CA GLU A 521 4.17 -38.95 28.79
C GLU A 521 3.10 -38.00 29.36
N PHE A 522 2.07 -37.70 28.57
CA PHE A 522 0.94 -36.83 28.93
C PHE A 522 -0.38 -37.62 29.03
#